data_dfc493ccf612e42987454dabf20a00b1
#
_entry.id   dfc493ccf612e42987454dabf20a00b1
#
_cell.length_a   1.000
_cell.length_b   1.000
_cell.length_c   1.000
_cell.angle_alpha   90.00
_cell.angle_beta   90.00
_cell.angle_gamma   90.00
#
_symmetry.space_group_name_H-M   'P 1'
#
loop_
_entity.id
_entity.type
_entity.pdbx_description
1 polymer ?
#
loop_
_entity_poly.entity_id
_entity_poly.type
_entity_poly.pdbx_seq_one_letter_code
_entity_poly.pdbx_strand_id
1 'polypeptide(L)'
;MAAEAWNAKGIASREASDSSGPPGERLPCVAQNRGMSASTAVAPRGRFSLYLDLIRWNRPAGWLLLLWPSLAALWFAADGFPGWHLLTVFVLGTILMRSAGCCVNDVADRDFDRHVKRTAQRPVTSGAVSVKEALTLGAVLALMAFMLVLTTRRAAVLWSFAALAVTLVYPFAKRFFSVPQAVLGIAFSFGIPMA
;
A
#
# COMPACT_ATOMS: atom_id res chain seq x y z
N MET A 1 3.43 -30.03 15.61
CA MET A 1 3.24 -30.70 16.93
C MET A 1 4.12 -30.19 18.08
N ALA A 2 5.24 -29.48 17.86
CA ALA A 2 6.08 -29.01 18.97
C ALA A 2 5.73 -27.58 19.47
N ALA A 3 5.01 -26.77 18.71
CA ALA A 3 4.67 -25.39 19.07
C ALA A 3 3.41 -25.26 19.96
N GLU A 4 2.53 -26.20 19.94
CA GLU A 4 1.31 -26.17 20.78
C GLU A 4 1.56 -26.62 22.23
N ALA A 5 2.58 -27.45 22.47
CA ALA A 5 2.92 -27.92 23.82
C ALA A 5 3.57 -26.84 24.69
N TRP A 6 4.13 -25.77 24.09
CA TRP A 6 4.79 -24.71 24.86
C TRP A 6 3.81 -23.66 25.41
N ASN A 7 2.68 -23.49 24.73
CA ASN A 7 1.67 -22.49 25.15
C ASN A 7 0.77 -22.97 26.31
N ALA A 8 0.61 -24.28 26.46
CA ALA A 8 -0.22 -24.84 27.54
C ALA A 8 0.46 -24.80 28.93
N LYS A 9 1.78 -24.79 28.98
CA LYS A 9 2.55 -24.72 30.26
C LYS A 9 2.72 -23.30 30.81
N GLY A 10 2.57 -22.29 29.99
CA GLY A 10 2.68 -20.87 30.39
C GLY A 10 1.42 -20.30 31.05
N ILE A 11 0.28 -20.91 30.85
CA ILE A 11 -1.00 -20.44 31.41
C ILE A 11 -1.28 -21.10 32.76
N ALA A 12 -0.89 -22.37 32.96
CA ALA A 12 -1.12 -23.09 34.20
C ALA A 12 -0.30 -22.58 35.41
N SER A 13 0.80 -21.89 35.19
CA SER A 13 1.66 -21.35 36.27
C SER A 13 1.30 -19.94 36.76
N ARG A 14 0.32 -19.28 36.14
CA ARG A 14 -0.15 -17.96 36.57
C ARG A 14 -1.43 -17.97 37.42
N GLU A 15 -2.16 -19.06 37.46
CA GLU A 15 -3.41 -19.16 38.24
C GLU A 15 -3.23 -19.69 39.68
N ALA A 16 -2.02 -20.12 40.05
CA ALA A 16 -1.76 -20.74 41.36
C ALA A 16 -1.17 -19.82 42.43
N SER A 17 -1.00 -18.53 42.18
CA SER A 17 -0.31 -17.63 43.15
C SER A 17 -1.12 -16.46 43.67
N ASP A 18 -2.46 -16.45 43.51
CA ASP A 18 -3.29 -15.32 43.98
C ASP A 18 -4.49 -15.74 44.83
N SER A 19 -4.19 -16.41 45.96
CA SER A 19 -5.21 -16.70 46.98
C SER A 19 -4.65 -16.68 48.41
N SER A 20 -3.93 -15.62 48.83
CA SER A 20 -3.63 -15.39 50.24
C SER A 20 -3.41 -13.91 50.54
N GLY A 21 -4.47 -13.12 50.46
CA GLY A 21 -4.52 -11.77 51.03
C GLY A 21 -5.44 -11.74 52.27
N PRO A 22 -5.11 -10.98 53.35
CA PRO A 22 -5.89 -10.94 54.55
C PRO A 22 -7.27 -10.28 54.36
N PRO A 23 -8.32 -10.72 55.05
CA PRO A 23 -9.66 -10.15 54.94
C PRO A 23 -9.75 -8.82 55.70
N GLY A 24 -9.82 -7.70 54.99
CA GLY A 24 -10.15 -6.47 55.69
C GLY A 24 -9.95 -5.13 55.02
N GLU A 25 -9.49 -5.00 53.82
CA GLU A 25 -9.38 -3.68 53.20
C GLU A 25 -10.24 -3.60 51.91
N ARG A 26 -11.47 -3.15 52.11
CA ARG A 26 -12.30 -2.72 50.96
C ARG A 26 -11.72 -1.39 50.50
N LEU A 27 -10.89 -1.45 49.50
CA LEU A 27 -10.52 -0.27 48.73
C LEU A 27 -11.80 0.34 48.14
N PRO A 28 -11.98 1.67 48.25
CA PRO A 28 -13.15 2.32 47.67
C PRO A 28 -13.14 2.02 46.17
N CYS A 29 -14.31 1.64 45.63
CA CYS A 29 -14.54 1.56 44.21
C CYS A 29 -13.95 2.78 43.54
N VAL A 30 -12.80 2.61 42.88
CA VAL A 30 -12.31 3.61 41.95
C VAL A 30 -13.45 3.77 40.98
N ALA A 31 -14.10 4.93 41.09
CA ALA A 31 -15.13 5.35 40.16
C ALA A 31 -14.58 5.08 38.76
N GLN A 32 -15.17 4.10 38.13
CA GLN A 32 -14.87 3.72 36.77
C GLN A 32 -15.11 5.00 35.99
N ASN A 33 -13.99 5.68 35.72
CA ASN A 33 -13.98 6.91 34.94
C ASN A 33 -14.61 6.55 33.58
N ARG A 34 -15.92 6.71 33.53
CA ARG A 34 -16.63 6.86 32.26
C ARG A 34 -16.12 8.14 31.63
N GLY A 35 -14.80 8.11 31.37
CA GLY A 35 -14.16 9.04 30.48
C GLY A 35 -14.96 8.96 29.21
N MET A 36 -15.76 9.99 29.01
CA MET A 36 -16.36 10.39 27.78
C MET A 36 -15.47 9.91 26.66
N SER A 37 -15.90 8.84 25.95
CA SER A 37 -15.52 8.67 24.56
C SER A 37 -15.99 9.95 23.90
N ALA A 38 -15.13 10.97 23.93
CA ALA A 38 -15.21 12.03 22.96
C ALA A 38 -15.08 11.28 21.63
N SER A 39 -16.21 10.98 21.02
CA SER A 39 -16.33 10.75 19.63
C SER A 39 -15.68 11.97 19.02
N THR A 40 -14.40 11.85 18.73
CA THR A 40 -13.67 12.81 17.91
C THR A 40 -14.38 12.69 16.58
N ALA A 41 -15.38 13.54 16.37
CA ALA A 41 -16.05 13.71 15.11
C ALA A 41 -14.91 14.04 14.14
N VAL A 42 -14.45 13.02 13.40
CA VAL A 42 -13.44 13.18 12.37
C VAL A 42 -14.05 14.17 11.41
N ALA A 43 -13.51 15.39 11.39
CA ALA A 43 -13.95 16.46 10.50
C ALA A 43 -14.12 15.86 9.09
N PRO A 44 -15.16 16.20 8.34
CA PRO A 44 -15.38 15.63 7.02
C PRO A 44 -14.15 15.89 6.17
N ARG A 45 -13.41 14.82 5.88
CA ARG A 45 -12.20 14.90 5.04
C ARG A 45 -12.63 15.39 3.67
N GLY A 46 -12.02 16.47 3.21
CA GLY A 46 -12.29 16.97 1.87
C GLY A 46 -12.05 15.89 0.81
N ARG A 47 -12.80 15.87 -0.27
CA ARG A 47 -12.66 14.91 -1.39
C ARG A 47 -11.20 14.81 -1.88
N PHE A 48 -10.51 15.93 -1.98
CA PHE A 48 -9.11 15.98 -2.39
C PHE A 48 -8.19 15.20 -1.44
N SER A 49 -8.39 15.34 -0.13
CA SER A 49 -7.63 14.56 0.87
C SER A 49 -7.85 13.04 0.72
N LEU A 50 -9.08 12.62 0.41
CA LEU A 50 -9.39 11.20 0.16
C LEU A 50 -8.66 10.66 -1.08
N TYR A 51 -8.52 11.46 -2.13
CA TYR A 51 -7.75 11.05 -3.32
C TYR A 51 -6.25 10.99 -3.03
N LEU A 52 -5.69 11.92 -2.26
CA LEU A 52 -4.29 11.87 -1.83
C LEU A 52 -4.01 10.62 -0.96
N ASP A 53 -4.95 10.26 -0.08
CA ASP A 53 -4.85 9.04 0.71
C ASP A 53 -4.95 7.78 -0.17
N LEU A 54 -5.81 7.79 -1.19
CA LEU A 54 -5.99 6.68 -2.13
C LEU A 54 -4.72 6.41 -2.96
N ILE A 55 -4.10 7.46 -3.51
CA ILE A 55 -2.84 7.35 -4.25
C ILE A 55 -1.62 7.17 -3.33
N ARG A 56 -1.82 7.21 -2.01
CA ARG A 56 -0.79 7.07 -0.98
C ARG A 56 0.33 8.11 -1.09
N TRP A 57 -0.04 9.35 -1.39
CA TRP A 57 0.91 10.45 -1.50
C TRP A 57 1.71 10.68 -0.22
N ASN A 58 1.09 10.45 0.95
CA ASN A 58 1.70 10.54 2.27
C ASN A 58 2.77 9.47 2.56
N ARG A 59 3.03 8.53 1.63
CA ARG A 59 4.03 7.45 1.76
C ARG A 59 5.00 7.44 0.58
N PRO A 60 5.94 8.39 0.52
CA PRO A 60 6.85 8.56 -0.62
C PRO A 60 7.78 7.36 -0.84
N ALA A 61 8.09 6.58 0.20
CA ALA A 61 8.92 5.39 0.08
C ALA A 61 8.48 4.44 -1.03
N GLY A 62 7.17 4.37 -1.33
CA GLY A 62 6.64 3.46 -2.34
C GLY A 62 7.07 3.82 -3.77
N TRP A 63 7.05 5.09 -4.16
CA TRP A 63 7.48 5.50 -5.50
C TRP A 63 8.99 5.75 -5.58
N LEU A 64 9.64 6.14 -4.49
CA LEU A 64 11.09 6.25 -4.43
C LEU A 64 11.78 4.92 -4.67
N LEU A 65 11.23 3.85 -4.09
CA LEU A 65 11.77 2.49 -4.25
C LEU A 65 11.71 2.02 -5.72
N LEU A 66 10.67 2.40 -6.47
CA LEU A 66 10.57 2.12 -7.91
C LEU A 66 11.48 3.02 -8.73
N LEU A 67 11.57 4.29 -8.34
CA LEU A 67 12.29 5.30 -9.10
C LEU A 67 13.80 5.06 -9.10
N TRP A 68 14.35 4.63 -7.97
CA TRP A 68 15.79 4.48 -7.79
C TRP A 68 16.44 3.54 -8.83
N PRO A 69 16.01 2.27 -8.98
CA PRO A 69 16.60 1.38 -9.99
C PRO A 69 16.36 1.86 -11.42
N SER A 70 15.22 2.49 -11.69
CA SER A 70 14.90 3.04 -13.02
C SER A 70 15.82 4.21 -13.39
N LEU A 71 16.10 5.11 -12.46
CA LEU A 71 17.05 6.20 -12.68
C LEU A 71 18.48 5.69 -12.83
N ALA A 72 18.90 4.74 -12.00
CA ALA A 72 20.22 4.13 -12.15
C ALA A 72 20.40 3.53 -13.55
N ALA A 73 19.42 2.74 -14.04
CA ALA A 73 19.44 2.17 -15.36
C ALA A 73 19.48 3.25 -16.46
N LEU A 74 18.72 4.33 -16.28
CA LEU A 74 18.67 5.43 -17.23
C LEU A 74 20.04 6.15 -17.35
N TRP A 75 20.73 6.32 -16.24
CA TRP A 75 22.09 6.89 -16.23
C TRP A 75 23.11 5.98 -16.90
N PHE A 76 23.04 4.68 -16.65
CA PHE A 76 23.89 3.69 -17.31
C PHE A 76 23.62 3.61 -18.81
N ALA A 77 22.36 3.64 -19.24
CA ALA A 77 21.99 3.56 -20.64
C ALA A 77 22.39 4.81 -21.44
N ALA A 78 22.45 5.96 -20.78
CA ALA A 78 22.84 7.22 -21.38
C ALA A 78 24.36 7.47 -21.38
N ASP A 79 25.15 6.59 -20.70
CA ASP A 79 26.57 6.78 -20.46
C ASP A 79 26.91 8.18 -19.89
N GLY A 80 26.01 8.66 -19.03
CA GLY A 80 26.09 9.99 -18.42
C GLY A 80 24.73 10.62 -18.18
N PHE A 81 24.59 11.91 -18.45
CA PHE A 81 23.32 12.61 -18.21
C PHE A 81 22.27 12.29 -19.29
N PRO A 82 21.12 11.68 -18.91
CA PRO A 82 20.12 11.18 -19.87
C PRO A 82 19.27 12.29 -20.51
N GLY A 83 19.47 13.53 -20.13
CA GLY A 83 18.66 14.65 -20.59
C GLY A 83 17.39 14.87 -19.74
N TRP A 84 16.99 16.14 -19.64
CA TRP A 84 15.84 16.54 -18.81
C TRP A 84 14.52 15.92 -19.24
N HIS A 85 14.33 15.69 -20.52
CA HIS A 85 13.10 15.06 -21.05
C HIS A 85 12.93 13.65 -20.50
N LEU A 86 13.92 12.76 -20.68
CA LEU A 86 13.84 11.39 -20.20
C LEU A 86 13.74 11.33 -18.67
N LEU A 87 14.51 12.17 -17.97
CA LEU A 87 14.44 12.26 -16.52
C LEU A 87 13.01 12.59 -16.04
N THR A 88 12.39 13.60 -16.68
CA THR A 88 11.01 14.00 -16.34
C THR A 88 10.00 12.88 -16.64
N VAL A 89 10.13 12.21 -17.79
CA VAL A 89 9.24 11.10 -18.16
C VAL A 89 9.34 9.96 -17.15
N PHE A 90 10.56 9.57 -16.75
CA PHE A 90 10.74 8.48 -15.79
C PHE A 90 10.26 8.84 -14.38
N VAL A 91 10.54 10.07 -13.90
CA VAL A 91 10.08 10.53 -12.59
C VAL A 91 8.56 10.61 -12.53
N LEU A 92 7.95 11.37 -13.44
CA LEU A 92 6.50 11.56 -13.44
C LEU A 92 5.77 10.26 -13.80
N GLY A 93 6.26 9.49 -14.77
CA GLY A 93 5.71 8.20 -15.16
C GLY A 93 5.67 7.22 -13.99
N THR A 94 6.75 7.14 -13.20
CA THR A 94 6.82 6.30 -11.99
C THR A 94 5.80 6.74 -10.95
N ILE A 95 5.69 8.03 -10.66
CA ILE A 95 4.72 8.56 -9.68
C ILE A 95 3.29 8.27 -10.13
N LEU A 96 2.95 8.55 -11.39
CA LEU A 96 1.61 8.34 -11.95
C LEU A 96 1.24 6.87 -11.97
N MET A 97 2.14 6.00 -12.48
CA MET A 97 1.88 4.57 -12.60
C MET A 97 1.78 3.90 -11.22
N ARG A 98 2.62 4.31 -10.25
CA ARG A 98 2.52 3.86 -8.86
C ARG A 98 1.19 4.26 -8.22
N SER A 99 0.73 5.48 -8.46
CA SER A 99 -0.55 6.00 -7.97
C SER A 99 -1.73 5.23 -8.58
N ALA A 100 -1.70 4.98 -9.89
CA ALA A 100 -2.69 4.14 -10.58
C ALA A 100 -2.74 2.73 -10.00
N GLY A 101 -1.57 2.11 -9.78
CA GLY A 101 -1.47 0.79 -9.14
C GLY A 101 -2.05 0.75 -7.72
N CYS A 102 -1.93 1.84 -6.93
CA CYS A 102 -2.57 1.93 -5.62
C CYS A 102 -4.09 1.90 -5.73
N CYS A 103 -4.69 2.63 -6.69
CA CYS A 103 -6.13 2.63 -6.90
C CYS A 103 -6.66 1.23 -7.25
N VAL A 104 -6.01 0.54 -8.19
CA VAL A 104 -6.39 -0.84 -8.58
C VAL A 104 -6.24 -1.81 -7.42
N ASN A 105 -5.13 -1.71 -6.69
CA ASN A 105 -4.87 -2.59 -5.55
C ASN A 105 -5.87 -2.40 -4.41
N ASP A 106 -6.25 -1.16 -4.09
CA ASP A 106 -7.24 -0.88 -3.04
C ASP A 106 -8.64 -1.38 -3.41
N VAL A 107 -8.99 -1.36 -4.69
CA VAL A 107 -10.23 -1.97 -5.19
C VAL A 107 -10.18 -3.50 -5.11
N ALA A 108 -9.08 -4.10 -5.56
CA ALA A 108 -8.91 -5.56 -5.55
C ALA A 108 -8.89 -6.14 -4.13
N ASP A 109 -8.33 -5.41 -3.16
CA ASP A 109 -8.22 -5.85 -1.77
C ASP A 109 -9.41 -5.45 -0.89
N ARG A 110 -10.39 -4.73 -1.42
CA ARG A 110 -11.49 -4.13 -0.66
C ARG A 110 -12.14 -5.08 0.37
N ASP A 111 -12.44 -6.30 -0.05
CA ASP A 111 -13.15 -7.26 0.79
C ASP A 111 -12.25 -7.85 1.89
N PHE A 112 -10.97 -8.04 1.60
CA PHE A 112 -9.97 -8.49 2.59
C PHE A 112 -9.62 -7.40 3.59
N ASP A 113 -9.45 -6.18 3.12
CA ASP A 113 -9.07 -5.01 3.93
C ASP A 113 -10.10 -4.65 5.00
N ARG A 114 -11.36 -5.02 4.81
CA ARG A 114 -12.44 -4.83 5.81
C ARG A 114 -12.18 -5.61 7.11
N HIS A 115 -11.51 -6.75 7.02
CA HIS A 115 -11.26 -7.62 8.16
C HIS A 115 -9.99 -7.25 8.94
N VAL A 116 -9.18 -6.32 8.42
CA VAL A 116 -7.90 -5.92 9.00
C VAL A 116 -8.01 -4.50 9.57
N LYS A 117 -7.86 -4.34 10.89
CA LYS A 117 -7.99 -3.04 11.60
C LYS A 117 -7.16 -1.90 10.96
N ARG A 118 -5.96 -2.22 10.46
CA ARG A 118 -5.05 -1.24 9.86
C ARG A 118 -5.52 -0.72 8.50
N THR A 119 -6.26 -1.52 7.74
CA THR A 119 -6.66 -1.24 6.36
C THR A 119 -8.15 -0.97 6.19
N ALA A 120 -8.95 -1.22 7.23
CA ALA A 120 -10.39 -0.95 7.23
C ALA A 120 -10.74 0.53 6.98
N GLN A 121 -9.83 1.46 7.30
CA GLN A 121 -10.02 2.91 7.11
C GLN A 121 -9.60 3.42 5.73
N ARG A 122 -9.18 2.55 4.80
CA ARG A 122 -8.84 2.98 3.44
C ARG A 122 -10.06 3.57 2.73
N PRO A 123 -9.89 4.58 1.86
CA PRO A 123 -11.02 5.30 1.24
C PRO A 123 -12.01 4.40 0.49
N VAL A 124 -11.52 3.37 -0.22
CA VAL A 124 -12.40 2.42 -0.93
C VAL A 124 -13.03 1.40 0.02
N THR A 125 -12.29 0.92 1.01
CA THR A 125 -12.75 -0.06 1.99
C THR A 125 -13.81 0.51 2.92
N SER A 126 -13.63 1.75 3.37
CA SER A 126 -14.59 2.49 4.20
C SER A 126 -15.83 2.96 3.44
N GLY A 127 -15.81 2.91 2.09
CA GLY A 127 -16.88 3.43 1.25
C GLY A 127 -16.85 4.95 1.04
N ALA A 128 -15.81 5.65 1.53
CA ALA A 128 -15.66 7.10 1.32
C ALA A 128 -15.39 7.48 -0.15
N VAL A 129 -14.80 6.55 -0.91
CA VAL A 129 -14.61 6.64 -2.37
C VAL A 129 -15.24 5.40 -3.01
N SER A 130 -16.03 5.59 -4.05
CA SER A 130 -16.67 4.48 -4.76
C SER A 130 -15.64 3.70 -5.59
N VAL A 131 -15.92 2.40 -5.84
CA VAL A 131 -15.05 1.56 -6.69
C VAL A 131 -14.89 2.16 -8.09
N LYS A 132 -15.99 2.66 -8.67
CA LYS A 132 -15.96 3.29 -10.00
C LYS A 132 -15.06 4.54 -10.01
N GLU A 133 -15.19 5.37 -9.00
CA GLU A 133 -14.40 6.59 -8.85
C GLU A 133 -12.89 6.27 -8.68
N ALA A 134 -12.55 5.26 -7.87
CA ALA A 134 -11.17 4.81 -7.70
C ALA A 134 -10.57 4.25 -8.99
N LEU A 135 -11.34 3.43 -9.74
CA LEU A 135 -10.88 2.87 -11.02
C LEU A 135 -10.76 3.97 -12.09
N THR A 136 -11.67 4.94 -12.13
CA THR A 136 -11.58 6.07 -13.05
C THR A 136 -10.34 6.90 -12.77
N LEU A 137 -10.05 7.22 -11.51
CA LEU A 137 -8.83 7.92 -11.13
C LEU A 137 -7.59 7.13 -11.54
N GLY A 138 -7.56 5.83 -11.25
CA GLY A 138 -6.46 4.94 -11.67
C GLY A 138 -6.26 4.91 -13.19
N ALA A 139 -7.35 4.82 -13.95
CA ALA A 139 -7.30 4.83 -15.41
C ALA A 139 -6.78 6.15 -15.97
N VAL A 140 -7.22 7.29 -15.43
CA VAL A 140 -6.72 8.62 -15.84
C VAL A 140 -5.23 8.75 -15.56
N LEU A 141 -4.76 8.34 -14.37
CA LEU A 141 -3.35 8.39 -14.02
C LEU A 141 -2.50 7.48 -14.92
N ALA A 142 -2.98 6.26 -15.22
CA ALA A 142 -2.32 5.35 -16.13
C ALA A 142 -2.26 5.89 -17.56
N LEU A 143 -3.33 6.51 -18.03
CA LEU A 143 -3.38 7.17 -19.35
C LEU A 143 -2.39 8.33 -19.43
N MET A 144 -2.30 9.17 -18.40
CA MET A 144 -1.32 10.25 -18.33
C MET A 144 0.11 9.70 -18.37
N ALA A 145 0.40 8.62 -17.62
CA ALA A 145 1.70 7.96 -17.66
C ALA A 145 2.00 7.40 -19.06
N PHE A 146 1.01 6.80 -19.71
CA PHE A 146 1.15 6.29 -21.08
C PHE A 146 1.43 7.40 -22.11
N MET A 147 0.75 8.54 -22.01
CA MET A 147 1.04 9.70 -22.87
C MET A 147 2.49 10.17 -22.72
N LEU A 148 3.05 10.16 -21.51
CA LEU A 148 4.47 10.46 -21.30
C LEU A 148 5.39 9.44 -21.99
N VAL A 149 5.10 8.15 -21.85
CA VAL A 149 5.90 7.08 -22.48
C VAL A 149 5.86 7.15 -24.01
N LEU A 150 4.76 7.57 -24.63
CA LEU A 150 4.67 7.74 -26.06
C LEU A 150 5.67 8.75 -26.66
N THR A 151 6.20 9.65 -25.81
CA THR A 151 7.26 10.60 -26.23
C THR A 151 8.66 9.99 -26.24
N THR A 152 8.79 8.71 -25.85
CA THR A 152 10.05 7.99 -25.76
C THR A 152 10.24 7.04 -26.98
N ARG A 153 11.27 6.18 -26.92
CA ARG A 153 11.56 5.21 -27.98
C ARG A 153 10.49 4.11 -28.04
N ARG A 154 10.26 3.55 -29.22
CA ARG A 154 9.30 2.45 -29.45
C ARG A 154 9.54 1.24 -28.53
N ALA A 155 10.79 0.93 -28.20
CA ALA A 155 11.12 -0.15 -27.26
C ALA A 155 10.54 0.12 -25.86
N ALA A 156 10.67 1.33 -25.31
CA ALA A 156 10.10 1.70 -24.02
C ALA A 156 8.57 1.61 -24.04
N VAL A 157 7.92 2.00 -25.15
CA VAL A 157 6.46 1.86 -25.33
C VAL A 157 6.05 0.39 -25.30
N LEU A 158 6.77 -0.50 -25.98
CA LEU A 158 6.48 -1.94 -25.96
C LEU A 158 6.64 -2.52 -24.55
N TRP A 159 7.71 -2.20 -23.83
CA TRP A 159 7.92 -2.62 -22.45
C TRP A 159 6.87 -2.07 -21.49
N SER A 160 6.29 -0.91 -21.76
CA SER A 160 5.22 -0.34 -20.93
C SER A 160 3.95 -1.19 -20.92
N PHE A 161 3.60 -1.86 -22.04
CA PHE A 161 2.49 -2.80 -22.07
C PHE A 161 2.75 -4.04 -21.21
N ALA A 162 3.97 -4.57 -21.22
CA ALA A 162 4.36 -5.68 -20.35
C ALA A 162 4.31 -5.27 -18.87
N ALA A 163 4.81 -4.08 -18.55
CA ALA A 163 4.73 -3.51 -17.19
C ALA A 163 3.29 -3.33 -16.72
N LEU A 164 2.41 -2.84 -17.58
CA LEU A 164 0.99 -2.69 -17.30
C LEU A 164 0.33 -4.04 -17.02
N ALA A 165 0.59 -5.05 -17.87
CA ALA A 165 0.06 -6.39 -17.69
C ALA A 165 0.46 -6.99 -16.34
N VAL A 166 1.74 -6.90 -15.94
CA VAL A 166 2.22 -7.39 -14.63
C VAL A 166 1.59 -6.61 -13.50
N THR A 167 1.44 -5.30 -13.62
CA THR A 167 0.80 -4.45 -12.60
C THR A 167 -0.66 -4.83 -12.39
N LEU A 168 -1.40 -5.17 -13.45
CA LEU A 168 -2.80 -5.61 -13.36
C LEU A 168 -2.94 -7.04 -12.82
N VAL A 169 -1.99 -7.91 -13.13
CA VAL A 169 -1.98 -9.30 -12.64
C VAL A 169 -1.57 -9.38 -11.15
N TYR A 170 -0.73 -8.46 -10.69
CA TYR A 170 -0.18 -8.49 -9.33
C TYR A 170 -1.23 -8.62 -8.20
N PRO A 171 -2.36 -7.89 -8.17
CA PRO A 171 -3.35 -8.02 -7.11
C PRO A 171 -3.98 -9.42 -7.05
N PHE A 172 -4.07 -10.09 -8.19
CA PHE A 172 -4.59 -11.47 -8.28
C PHE A 172 -3.51 -12.50 -7.96
N ALA A 173 -2.28 -12.26 -8.42
CA ALA A 173 -1.14 -13.16 -8.19
C ALA A 173 -0.90 -13.42 -6.70
N LYS A 174 -1.05 -12.43 -5.83
CA LYS A 174 -0.88 -12.60 -4.38
C LYS A 174 -1.89 -13.54 -3.71
N ARG A 175 -2.95 -13.94 -4.42
CA ARG A 175 -3.94 -14.93 -3.94
C ARG A 175 -3.54 -16.37 -4.23
N PHE A 176 -2.71 -16.58 -5.27
CA PHE A 176 -2.32 -17.90 -5.75
C PHE A 176 -0.85 -18.24 -5.46
N PHE A 177 0.00 -17.24 -5.35
CA PHE A 177 1.44 -17.45 -5.16
C PHE A 177 1.84 -17.29 -3.69
N SER A 178 2.63 -18.24 -3.19
CA SER A 178 3.18 -18.21 -1.83
C SER A 178 4.20 -17.08 -1.60
N VAL A 179 4.80 -16.54 -2.69
CA VAL A 179 5.82 -15.48 -2.63
C VAL A 179 5.39 -14.28 -3.48
N PRO A 180 4.38 -13.50 -3.04
CA PRO A 180 3.89 -12.35 -3.79
C PRO A 180 4.95 -11.25 -3.99
N GLN A 181 5.97 -11.19 -3.12
CA GLN A 181 7.10 -10.26 -3.23
C GLN A 181 7.92 -10.46 -4.50
N ALA A 182 8.02 -11.69 -5.02
CA ALA A 182 8.73 -11.97 -6.27
C ALA A 182 8.03 -11.29 -7.46
N VAL A 183 6.69 -11.37 -7.54
CA VAL A 183 5.90 -10.69 -8.58
C VAL A 183 6.02 -9.18 -8.46
N LEU A 184 6.04 -8.66 -7.23
CA LEU A 184 6.26 -7.24 -6.97
C LEU A 184 7.67 -6.81 -7.41
N GLY A 185 8.70 -7.60 -7.14
CA GLY A 185 10.07 -7.36 -7.58
C GLY A 185 10.18 -7.30 -9.09
N ILE A 186 9.54 -8.22 -9.81
CA ILE A 186 9.46 -8.20 -11.28
C ILE A 186 8.77 -6.91 -11.75
N ALA A 187 7.63 -6.54 -11.16
CA ALA A 187 6.94 -5.29 -11.51
C ALA A 187 7.83 -4.05 -11.31
N PHE A 188 8.65 -4.05 -10.26
CA PHE A 188 9.57 -2.94 -9.96
C PHE A 188 10.77 -2.88 -10.92
N SER A 189 11.15 -4.01 -11.50
CA SER A 189 12.29 -4.09 -12.43
C SER A 189 11.99 -3.58 -13.84
N PHE A 190 10.71 -3.39 -14.21
CA PHE A 190 10.34 -2.96 -15.57
C PHE A 190 10.87 -1.57 -15.97
N GLY A 191 11.19 -0.70 -15.03
CA GLY A 191 11.86 0.55 -15.30
C GLY A 191 13.26 0.39 -15.92
N ILE A 192 13.94 -0.75 -15.68
CA ILE A 192 15.28 -1.04 -16.19
C ILE A 192 15.28 -1.29 -17.70
N PRO A 193 14.48 -2.22 -18.26
CA PRO A 193 14.45 -2.45 -19.71
C PRO A 193 13.77 -1.31 -20.49
N MET A 194 13.11 -0.37 -19.82
CA MET A 194 12.53 0.83 -20.45
C MET A 194 13.55 1.96 -20.61
N ALA A 195 14.63 1.97 -19.83
CA ALA A 195 15.71 2.94 -19.90
C ALA A 195 16.61 2.70 -21.12
#